data_431bd4dd84fc794d03bdb6d3c6e1b597
#
_entry.id   431bd4dd84fc794d03bdb6d3c6e1b597
#
_cell.length_a   1.000
_cell.length_b   1.000
_cell.length_c   1.000
_cell.angle_alpha   90.00
_cell.angle_beta   90.00
_cell.angle_gamma   90.00
#
_symmetry.space_group_name_H-M   'P 1'
#
loop_
_entity.id
_entity.type
_entity.pdbx_description
1 polymer ?
#
loop_
_entity_poly.entity_id
_entity_poly.type
_entity_poly.pdbx_seq_one_letter_code
_entity_poly.pdbx_strand_id
1 'polypeptide(L)'
;MRRVKYIILGAGSSGLTALGRIRRETDDFVMINGGAFGTTCARVGCMPSKALIHCAEHFHARKHFYDFGIDGADGLTINHTAVMKRVRAFRDRFTSGVQAGSTDTLGPDQLIKGFAKFVAPDIVEVNGEKIQGERIIIATGSRPVVPDAWKSLGDKLITSDEVFELEALPKRIAVIGLGIIGLEIGQALSRLGVEVIGFEMSNTLCGLQSPKASRQAIKLISREFPIYLGEAATVEETREGVKITVSSGTFEVDAVFASLGRRPNLDGIGLEALGVDLDNKGMPPFNIHTMQVSDLPVFIAGDVNGFRPILHEAGHEGKIAVNNAMAYPNMTAYKRKTPLGIAFVDPQIGFFGVGYESLDLDQTVVINFKLERNNGRAIVMGEDKGVISLYADKASKQLIGGELIMPHAEHFTHLLTWAVEQQLEVLELLRMPYYHPVLEEAVESAIGLLAEALYTRDEIEALETLSQN
;
A
#
# COMPACT_ATOMS: atom_id res chain seq x y z
N MET A 1 20.10 -7.21 35.54
CA MET A 1 19.82 -6.70 34.21
C MET A 1 20.24 -7.76 33.19
N ARG A 2 19.31 -8.20 32.38
CA ARG A 2 19.54 -9.18 31.29
C ARG A 2 20.34 -8.51 30.16
N ARG A 3 21.23 -9.26 29.49
CA ARG A 3 21.96 -8.80 28.31
C ARG A 3 21.73 -9.74 27.16
N VAL A 4 21.55 -9.18 25.95
CA VAL A 4 21.39 -9.94 24.70
C VAL A 4 22.10 -9.22 23.56
N LYS A 5 22.46 -9.95 22.54
CA LYS A 5 23.11 -9.40 21.37
C LYS A 5 22.15 -8.54 20.52
N TYR A 6 20.89 -9.00 20.35
CA TYR A 6 19.88 -8.29 19.56
C TYR A 6 18.58 -8.11 20.33
N ILE A 7 18.00 -6.90 20.22
CA ILE A 7 16.61 -6.63 20.62
C ILE A 7 15.82 -6.24 19.38
N ILE A 8 14.67 -6.87 19.16
CA ILE A 8 13.72 -6.52 18.08
C ILE A 8 12.46 -5.99 18.75
N LEU A 9 12.11 -4.73 18.47
CA LEU A 9 10.90 -4.08 18.98
C LEU A 9 9.79 -4.14 17.93
N GLY A 10 8.85 -5.06 18.09
CA GLY A 10 7.71 -5.28 17.21
C GLY A 10 7.81 -6.57 16.38
N ALA A 11 6.70 -7.34 16.35
CA ALA A 11 6.54 -8.57 15.58
C ALA A 11 5.73 -8.34 14.28
N GLY A 12 5.90 -7.16 13.65
CA GLY A 12 5.38 -6.84 12.33
C GLY A 12 6.27 -7.37 11.21
N SER A 13 5.93 -7.09 9.94
CA SER A 13 6.63 -7.61 8.76
C SER A 13 8.13 -7.32 8.76
N SER A 14 8.53 -6.12 9.17
CA SER A 14 9.93 -5.73 9.27
C SER A 14 10.66 -6.47 10.38
N GLY A 15 10.07 -6.53 11.58
CA GLY A 15 10.64 -7.24 12.73
C GLY A 15 10.76 -8.75 12.50
N LEU A 16 9.74 -9.38 11.88
CA LEU A 16 9.79 -10.81 11.53
C LEU A 16 10.83 -11.11 10.43
N THR A 17 11.06 -10.18 9.51
CA THR A 17 12.14 -10.29 8.53
C THR A 17 13.51 -10.26 9.22
N ALA A 18 13.69 -9.35 10.17
CA ALA A 18 14.92 -9.28 10.98
C ALA A 18 15.10 -10.53 11.82
N LEU A 19 14.06 -11.01 12.50
CA LEU A 19 14.05 -12.26 13.26
C LEU A 19 14.50 -13.45 12.41
N GLY A 20 13.92 -13.58 11.21
CA GLY A 20 14.24 -14.68 10.29
C GLY A 20 15.72 -14.73 9.89
N ARG A 21 16.41 -13.59 9.91
CA ARG A 21 17.86 -13.51 9.64
C ARG A 21 18.68 -13.77 10.90
N ILE A 22 18.34 -13.15 12.03
CA ILE A 22 19.07 -13.27 13.30
C ILE A 22 19.11 -14.72 13.77
N ARG A 23 17.98 -15.42 13.80
CA ARG A 23 17.89 -16.80 14.30
C ARG A 23 18.67 -17.85 13.48
N ARG A 24 19.20 -17.49 12.31
CA ARG A 24 20.12 -18.34 11.54
C ARG A 24 21.55 -18.25 12.03
N GLU A 25 21.89 -17.20 12.77
CA GLU A 25 23.24 -16.89 13.21
C GLU A 25 23.40 -17.09 14.73
N THR A 26 22.33 -16.84 15.51
CA THR A 26 22.40 -16.86 16.97
C THR A 26 21.04 -17.00 17.61
N ASP A 27 21.00 -17.60 18.81
CA ASP A 27 19.84 -17.60 19.71
C ASP A 27 19.91 -16.48 20.77
N ASP A 28 20.95 -15.65 20.75
CA ASP A 28 21.16 -14.54 21.69
C ASP A 28 20.41 -13.28 21.22
N PHE A 29 19.10 -13.34 21.29
CA PHE A 29 18.19 -12.24 20.98
C PHE A 29 16.93 -12.27 21.82
N VAL A 30 16.21 -11.13 21.83
CA VAL A 30 14.84 -11.03 22.33
C VAL A 30 13.99 -10.23 21.35
N MET A 31 12.80 -10.74 21.06
CA MET A 31 11.73 -10.00 20.38
C MET A 31 10.71 -9.53 21.41
N ILE A 32 10.35 -8.24 21.36
CA ILE A 32 9.37 -7.65 22.28
C ILE A 32 8.21 -7.12 21.46
N ASN A 33 6.98 -7.53 21.79
CA ASN A 33 5.79 -7.07 21.08
C ASN A 33 4.62 -6.83 22.05
N GLY A 34 4.14 -5.59 22.09
CA GLY A 34 2.99 -5.20 22.95
C GLY A 34 1.63 -5.26 22.26
N GLY A 35 1.62 -5.36 20.93
CA GLY A 35 0.38 -5.42 20.15
C GLY A 35 -0.05 -6.84 19.77
N ALA A 36 -1.08 -6.94 18.93
CA ALA A 36 -1.54 -8.19 18.39
C ALA A 36 -0.48 -8.83 17.46
N PHE A 37 -0.39 -10.16 17.48
CA PHE A 37 0.50 -10.92 16.60
C PHE A 37 -0.14 -11.19 15.23
N GLY A 38 0.68 -11.59 14.25
CA GLY A 38 0.25 -12.00 12.93
C GLY A 38 0.37 -10.93 11.86
N THR A 39 1.05 -9.81 12.15
CA THR A 39 1.30 -8.63 11.28
C THR A 39 0.06 -7.80 10.93
N THR A 40 0.25 -6.53 10.67
CA THR A 40 -0.83 -5.63 10.19
C THR A 40 -1.41 -6.12 8.86
N CYS A 41 -0.56 -6.55 7.93
CA CYS A 41 -0.99 -7.02 6.61
C CYS A 41 -1.93 -8.23 6.68
N ALA A 42 -1.59 -9.26 7.46
CA ALA A 42 -2.41 -10.46 7.54
C ALA A 42 -3.68 -10.25 8.39
N ARG A 43 -3.61 -9.40 9.42
CA ARG A 43 -4.68 -9.21 10.40
C ARG A 43 -5.70 -8.14 10.00
N VAL A 44 -5.25 -6.94 9.63
CA VAL A 44 -6.10 -5.76 9.43
C VAL A 44 -5.75 -4.97 8.15
N GLY A 45 -5.02 -5.56 7.22
CA GLY A 45 -4.55 -4.89 6.01
C GLY A 45 -4.82 -5.69 4.74
N CYS A 46 -3.73 -6.06 4.06
CA CYS A 46 -3.73 -6.59 2.70
C CYS A 46 -4.60 -7.85 2.52
N MET A 47 -4.50 -8.82 3.43
CA MET A 47 -5.15 -10.12 3.22
C MET A 47 -6.67 -10.07 3.42
N PRO A 48 -7.20 -9.52 4.53
CA PRO A 48 -8.65 -9.42 4.69
C PRO A 48 -9.28 -8.44 3.69
N SER A 49 -8.60 -7.35 3.30
CA SER A 49 -9.13 -6.43 2.27
C SER A 49 -9.28 -7.14 0.91
N LYS A 50 -8.29 -7.94 0.49
CA LYS A 50 -8.39 -8.69 -0.78
C LYS A 50 -9.44 -9.78 -0.72
N ALA A 51 -9.65 -10.41 0.44
CA ALA A 51 -10.76 -11.35 0.64
C ALA A 51 -12.14 -10.66 0.50
N LEU A 52 -12.28 -9.43 1.01
CA LEU A 52 -13.49 -8.61 0.88
C LEU A 52 -13.72 -8.17 -0.57
N ILE A 53 -12.68 -7.59 -1.20
CA ILE A 53 -12.70 -7.15 -2.60
C ILE A 53 -13.12 -8.30 -3.51
N HIS A 54 -12.54 -9.49 -3.35
CA HIS A 54 -12.86 -10.65 -4.18
C HIS A 54 -14.31 -11.11 -4.03
N CYS A 55 -14.90 -11.04 -2.83
CA CYS A 55 -16.33 -11.26 -2.66
C CYS A 55 -17.17 -10.20 -3.39
N ALA A 56 -16.75 -8.94 -3.32
CA ALA A 56 -17.42 -7.82 -3.97
C ALA A 56 -17.39 -7.93 -5.50
N GLU A 57 -16.25 -8.30 -6.08
CA GLU A 57 -16.06 -8.54 -7.51
C GLU A 57 -17.00 -9.63 -8.04
N HIS A 58 -17.06 -10.78 -7.35
CA HIS A 58 -17.95 -11.89 -7.73
C HIS A 58 -19.42 -11.48 -7.72
N PHE A 59 -19.85 -10.70 -6.74
CA PHE A 59 -21.21 -10.21 -6.69
C PHE A 59 -21.47 -9.09 -7.71
N HIS A 60 -20.50 -8.24 -7.96
CA HIS A 60 -20.58 -7.15 -8.94
C HIS A 60 -20.68 -7.67 -10.38
N ALA A 61 -19.98 -8.77 -10.71
CA ALA A 61 -19.97 -9.37 -12.03
C ALA A 61 -21.40 -9.64 -12.58
N ARG A 62 -22.38 -9.87 -11.69
CA ARG A 62 -23.79 -10.08 -12.08
C ARG A 62 -24.39 -8.93 -12.90
N LYS A 63 -23.88 -7.70 -12.73
CA LYS A 63 -24.33 -6.52 -13.46
C LYS A 63 -24.01 -6.57 -14.96
N HIS A 64 -23.07 -7.41 -15.33
CA HIS A 64 -22.59 -7.59 -16.69
C HIS A 64 -22.99 -8.94 -17.31
N PHE A 65 -23.64 -9.84 -16.56
CA PHE A 65 -24.00 -11.17 -17.04
C PHE A 65 -24.86 -11.13 -18.31
N TYR A 66 -25.77 -10.16 -18.41
CA TYR A 66 -26.59 -9.99 -19.59
C TYR A 66 -25.76 -9.69 -20.86
N ASP A 67 -24.67 -8.94 -20.74
CA ASP A 67 -23.77 -8.62 -21.86
C ASP A 67 -23.09 -9.87 -22.42
N PHE A 68 -23.01 -10.94 -21.62
CA PHE A 68 -22.45 -12.26 -21.96
C PHE A 68 -23.51 -13.31 -22.26
N GLY A 69 -24.78 -12.92 -22.41
CA GLY A 69 -25.89 -13.85 -22.67
C GLY A 69 -26.30 -14.72 -21.47
N ILE A 70 -26.02 -14.27 -20.24
CA ILE A 70 -26.37 -14.99 -19.01
C ILE A 70 -27.56 -14.30 -18.36
N ASP A 71 -28.71 -14.99 -18.31
CA ASP A 71 -29.96 -14.49 -17.72
C ASP A 71 -30.09 -14.86 -16.24
N GLY A 72 -31.02 -14.20 -15.55
CA GLY A 72 -31.43 -14.52 -14.17
C GLY A 72 -30.56 -13.89 -13.07
N ALA A 73 -29.65 -12.98 -13.41
CA ALA A 73 -28.76 -12.31 -12.46
C ALA A 73 -29.47 -11.40 -11.45
N ASP A 74 -30.63 -10.84 -11.82
CA ASP A 74 -31.41 -9.92 -10.99
C ASP A 74 -31.94 -10.56 -9.69
N GLY A 75 -32.11 -11.91 -9.70
CA GLY A 75 -32.52 -12.67 -8.53
C GLY A 75 -31.41 -12.95 -7.51
N LEU A 76 -30.16 -12.60 -7.82
CA LEU A 76 -29.02 -12.84 -6.93
C LEU A 76 -29.01 -11.83 -5.77
N THR A 77 -28.91 -12.34 -4.56
CA THR A 77 -28.80 -11.54 -3.32
C THR A 77 -27.47 -11.82 -2.63
N ILE A 78 -27.01 -10.88 -1.81
CA ILE A 78 -25.79 -11.02 -1.02
C ILE A 78 -26.13 -11.24 0.46
N ASN A 79 -25.42 -12.16 1.08
CA ASN A 79 -25.47 -12.39 2.53
C ASN A 79 -24.23 -11.78 3.17
N HIS A 80 -24.35 -10.56 3.70
CA HIS A 80 -23.25 -9.80 4.30
C HIS A 80 -22.58 -10.55 5.47
N THR A 81 -23.38 -11.23 6.31
CA THR A 81 -22.84 -12.01 7.43
C THR A 81 -21.96 -13.16 6.94
N ALA A 82 -22.37 -13.84 5.87
CA ALA A 82 -21.57 -14.91 5.26
C ALA A 82 -20.28 -14.35 4.61
N VAL A 83 -20.35 -13.18 3.94
CA VAL A 83 -19.17 -12.48 3.39
C VAL A 83 -18.18 -12.16 4.51
N MET A 84 -18.63 -11.50 5.58
CA MET A 84 -17.74 -11.10 6.67
C MET A 84 -17.18 -12.30 7.43
N LYS A 85 -17.96 -13.37 7.60
CA LYS A 85 -17.46 -14.65 8.13
C LYS A 85 -16.34 -15.23 7.27
N ARG A 86 -16.47 -15.18 5.93
CA ARG A 86 -15.43 -15.61 5.00
C ARG A 86 -14.16 -14.74 5.12
N VAL A 87 -14.32 -13.43 5.18
CA VAL A 87 -13.20 -12.48 5.35
C VAL A 87 -12.41 -12.79 6.61
N ARG A 88 -13.11 -12.97 7.76
CA ARG A 88 -12.48 -13.33 9.04
C ARG A 88 -11.80 -14.69 8.99
N ALA A 89 -12.41 -15.69 8.35
CA ALA A 89 -11.81 -17.03 8.23
C ALA A 89 -10.49 -16.99 7.44
N PHE A 90 -10.40 -16.20 6.36
CA PHE A 90 -9.14 -16.01 5.63
C PHE A 90 -8.12 -15.25 6.47
N ARG A 91 -8.53 -14.14 7.11
CA ARG A 91 -7.69 -13.40 8.04
C ARG A 91 -7.07 -14.30 9.10
N ASP A 92 -7.89 -15.11 9.78
CA ASP A 92 -7.44 -16.01 10.84
C ASP A 92 -6.45 -17.06 10.31
N ARG A 93 -6.73 -17.62 9.12
CA ARG A 93 -5.82 -18.55 8.46
C ARG A 93 -4.45 -17.92 8.19
N PHE A 94 -4.42 -16.70 7.62
CA PHE A 94 -3.16 -16.04 7.32
C PHE A 94 -2.42 -15.61 8.58
N THR A 95 -3.14 -15.07 9.57
CA THR A 95 -2.58 -14.67 10.86
C THR A 95 -1.95 -15.86 11.59
N SER A 96 -2.69 -16.99 11.69
CA SER A 96 -2.17 -18.22 12.29
C SER A 96 -0.97 -18.77 11.55
N GLY A 97 -0.96 -18.70 10.20
CA GLY A 97 0.20 -19.12 9.39
C GLY A 97 1.44 -18.27 9.66
N VAL A 98 1.28 -16.95 9.80
CA VAL A 98 2.39 -16.05 10.16
C VAL A 98 2.92 -16.39 11.54
N GLN A 99 2.04 -16.58 12.54
CA GLN A 99 2.45 -16.90 13.92
C GLN A 99 3.16 -18.25 13.98
N ALA A 100 2.59 -19.30 13.41
CA ALA A 100 3.14 -20.65 13.39
C ALA A 100 4.54 -20.71 12.75
N GLY A 101 4.79 -19.88 11.70
CA GLY A 101 6.08 -19.78 11.02
C GLY A 101 7.10 -18.85 11.70
N SER A 102 6.70 -18.14 12.77
CA SER A 102 7.54 -17.12 13.39
C SER A 102 7.46 -17.11 14.92
N THR A 103 6.52 -16.38 15.50
CA THR A 103 6.46 -16.12 16.95
C THR A 103 6.16 -17.34 17.79
N ASP A 104 5.38 -18.30 17.30
CA ASP A 104 5.05 -19.54 18.04
C ASP A 104 6.24 -20.52 18.13
N THR A 105 7.29 -20.28 17.34
CA THR A 105 8.52 -21.06 17.41
C THR A 105 9.53 -20.53 18.43
N LEU A 106 9.22 -19.41 19.11
CA LEU A 106 10.11 -18.75 20.06
C LEU A 106 9.82 -19.23 21.49
N GLY A 107 10.90 -19.45 22.24
CA GLY A 107 10.81 -19.74 23.67
C GLY A 107 10.44 -18.49 24.50
N PRO A 108 10.06 -18.69 25.78
CA PRO A 108 9.66 -17.61 26.66
C PRO A 108 10.78 -16.58 26.91
N ASP A 109 12.04 -16.99 26.78
CA ASP A 109 13.17 -16.08 26.87
C ASP A 109 13.44 -15.29 25.57
N GLN A 110 12.89 -15.73 24.43
CA GLN A 110 13.10 -15.10 23.15
C GLN A 110 11.94 -14.19 22.74
N LEU A 111 10.75 -14.37 23.32
CA LEU A 111 9.56 -13.56 23.04
C LEU A 111 8.94 -13.00 24.32
N ILE A 112 8.96 -11.67 24.44
CA ILE A 112 8.32 -10.97 25.56
C ILE A 112 7.09 -10.24 25.05
N LYS A 113 5.93 -10.51 25.64
CA LYS A 113 4.68 -9.81 25.41
C LYS A 113 4.64 -8.56 26.29
N GLY A 114 4.72 -7.36 25.69
CA GLY A 114 4.70 -6.10 26.41
C GLY A 114 5.14 -4.94 25.53
N PHE A 115 4.90 -3.74 26.00
CA PHE A 115 5.36 -2.50 25.36
C PHE A 115 6.72 -2.11 25.94
N ALA A 116 7.73 -2.11 25.09
CA ALA A 116 9.08 -1.72 25.47
C ALA A 116 9.26 -0.22 25.41
N LYS A 117 10.07 0.32 26.34
CA LYS A 117 10.47 1.73 26.37
C LYS A 117 12.00 1.82 26.52
N PHE A 118 12.64 2.67 25.72
CA PHE A 118 14.04 3.01 25.91
C PHE A 118 14.22 3.76 27.26
N VAL A 119 15.23 3.38 28.01
CA VAL A 119 15.66 4.06 29.24
C VAL A 119 17.12 4.50 29.16
N ALA A 120 17.85 4.00 28.15
CA ALA A 120 19.18 4.42 27.71
C ALA A 120 19.32 4.01 26.21
N PRO A 121 20.35 4.50 25.48
CA PRO A 121 20.52 4.17 24.06
C PRO A 121 20.62 2.67 23.74
N ASP A 122 21.07 1.88 24.70
CA ASP A 122 21.26 0.43 24.58
C ASP A 122 20.39 -0.39 25.56
N ILE A 123 19.49 0.27 26.33
CA ILE A 123 18.66 -0.40 27.33
C ILE A 123 17.19 -0.09 27.09
N VAL A 124 16.39 -1.16 26.98
CA VAL A 124 14.93 -1.07 26.99
C VAL A 124 14.36 -1.65 28.29
N GLU A 125 13.22 -1.10 28.73
CA GLU A 125 12.43 -1.62 29.84
C GLU A 125 11.10 -2.16 29.32
N VAL A 126 10.73 -3.37 29.74
CA VAL A 126 9.45 -3.99 29.45
C VAL A 126 8.97 -4.75 30.67
N ASN A 127 7.70 -4.58 31.06
CA ASN A 127 7.10 -5.23 32.24
C ASN A 127 7.93 -5.08 33.54
N GLY A 128 8.66 -3.95 33.70
CA GLY A 128 9.54 -3.69 34.85
C GLY A 128 10.93 -4.34 34.76
N GLU A 129 11.21 -5.11 33.72
CA GLU A 129 12.53 -5.71 33.46
C GLU A 129 13.35 -4.83 32.50
N LYS A 130 14.62 -4.56 32.86
CA LYS A 130 15.58 -3.87 32.00
C LYS A 130 16.43 -4.87 31.23
N ILE A 131 16.47 -4.70 29.92
CA ILE A 131 17.23 -5.54 29.00
C ILE A 131 18.21 -4.67 28.23
N GLN A 132 19.49 -5.02 28.29
CA GLN A 132 20.54 -4.35 27.52
C GLN A 132 20.79 -5.12 26.24
N GLY A 133 20.73 -4.43 25.10
CA GLY A 133 21.03 -4.99 23.76
C GLY A 133 22.30 -4.39 23.18
N GLU A 134 23.14 -5.22 22.57
CA GLU A 134 24.26 -4.66 21.80
C GLU A 134 23.76 -3.96 20.54
N ARG A 135 22.66 -4.42 19.98
CA ARG A 135 22.00 -3.89 18.76
C ARG A 135 20.48 -3.91 18.94
N ILE A 136 19.82 -2.84 18.54
CA ILE A 136 18.38 -2.74 18.68
C ILE A 136 17.75 -2.40 17.32
N ILE A 137 16.69 -3.13 16.94
CA ILE A 137 15.91 -2.90 15.72
C ILE A 137 14.50 -2.44 16.12
N ILE A 138 14.14 -1.21 15.77
CA ILE A 138 12.82 -0.62 15.98
C ILE A 138 11.95 -0.96 14.77
N ALA A 139 10.91 -1.77 14.96
CA ALA A 139 9.97 -2.24 13.93
C ALA A 139 8.53 -2.19 14.45
N THR A 140 8.19 -1.14 15.19
CA THR A 140 6.90 -0.97 15.90
C THR A 140 5.73 -0.64 14.98
N GLY A 141 5.99 -0.40 13.67
CA GLY A 141 4.96 -0.21 12.67
C GLY A 141 4.19 1.11 12.78
N SER A 142 2.97 1.10 12.29
CA SER A 142 2.08 2.25 12.24
C SER A 142 0.64 1.89 12.64
N ARG A 143 -0.18 2.93 12.88
CA ARG A 143 -1.62 2.81 13.19
C ARG A 143 -2.44 3.79 12.37
N PRO A 144 -3.76 3.57 12.16
CA PRO A 144 -4.64 4.52 11.50
C PRO A 144 -4.62 5.90 12.17
N VAL A 145 -4.75 6.95 11.37
CA VAL A 145 -4.96 8.31 11.88
C VAL A 145 -6.44 8.50 12.15
N VAL A 146 -6.77 8.88 13.37
CA VAL A 146 -8.12 9.23 13.81
C VAL A 146 -8.05 10.58 14.54
N PRO A 147 -8.81 11.60 14.10
CA PRO A 147 -8.93 12.87 14.81
C PRO A 147 -9.53 12.65 16.21
N ASP A 148 -9.00 13.31 17.21
CA ASP A 148 -9.49 13.16 18.60
C ASP A 148 -10.97 13.50 18.73
N ALA A 149 -11.46 14.49 17.98
CA ALA A 149 -12.87 14.87 17.93
C ALA A 149 -13.81 13.76 17.43
N TRP A 150 -13.31 12.77 16.68
CA TRP A 150 -14.14 11.68 16.15
C TRP A 150 -14.22 10.49 17.10
N LYS A 151 -13.41 10.44 18.14
CA LYS A 151 -13.42 9.34 19.12
C LYS A 151 -14.75 9.21 19.86
N SER A 152 -15.53 10.29 19.96
CA SER A 152 -16.87 10.27 20.55
C SER A 152 -17.89 9.47 19.74
N LEU A 153 -17.63 9.21 18.45
CA LEU A 153 -18.52 8.41 17.59
C LEU A 153 -18.60 6.94 18.01
N GLY A 154 -17.66 6.45 18.86
CA GLY A 154 -17.67 5.06 19.36
C GLY A 154 -17.70 4.04 18.21
N ASP A 155 -18.64 3.12 18.26
CA ASP A 155 -18.78 2.02 17.26
C ASP A 155 -19.19 2.51 15.85
N LYS A 156 -19.62 3.76 15.70
CA LYS A 156 -19.89 4.38 14.41
C LYS A 156 -18.63 4.81 13.67
N LEU A 157 -17.48 4.85 14.34
CA LEU A 157 -16.17 5.13 13.76
C LEU A 157 -15.45 3.82 13.46
N ILE A 158 -15.19 3.58 12.21
CA ILE A 158 -14.56 2.38 11.68
C ILE A 158 -13.25 2.77 11.01
N THR A 159 -12.17 2.07 11.31
CA THR A 159 -10.90 2.17 10.59
C THR A 159 -10.55 0.83 9.93
N SER A 160 -9.35 0.72 9.34
CA SER A 160 -8.86 -0.57 8.85
C SER A 160 -8.72 -1.62 9.95
N ASP A 161 -8.62 -1.21 11.21
CA ASP A 161 -8.46 -2.13 12.33
C ASP A 161 -9.79 -2.80 12.73
N GLU A 162 -10.93 -2.12 12.51
CA GLU A 162 -12.28 -2.59 12.88
C GLU A 162 -13.07 -3.15 11.71
N VAL A 163 -12.88 -2.67 10.48
CA VAL A 163 -13.76 -3.00 9.33
C VAL A 163 -13.89 -4.49 9.08
N PHE A 164 -12.83 -5.26 9.32
CA PHE A 164 -12.85 -6.72 9.12
C PHE A 164 -13.40 -7.51 10.30
N GLU A 165 -13.67 -6.85 11.43
CA GLU A 165 -14.32 -7.43 12.60
C GLU A 165 -15.84 -7.30 12.57
N LEU A 166 -16.39 -6.48 11.67
CA LEU A 166 -17.83 -6.28 11.56
C LEU A 166 -18.56 -7.62 11.33
N GLU A 167 -19.60 -7.87 12.08
CA GLU A 167 -20.49 -9.03 11.88
C GLU A 167 -21.46 -8.79 10.73
N ALA A 168 -21.92 -7.54 10.58
CA ALA A 168 -22.78 -7.08 9.51
C ALA A 168 -22.29 -5.74 8.99
N LEU A 169 -22.50 -5.48 7.70
CA LEU A 169 -22.17 -4.19 7.09
C LEU A 169 -23.23 -3.15 7.43
N PRO A 170 -22.85 -1.87 7.64
CA PRO A 170 -23.81 -0.78 7.78
C PRO A 170 -24.59 -0.62 6.47
N LYS A 171 -25.78 0.00 6.52
CA LYS A 171 -26.56 0.29 5.31
C LYS A 171 -25.95 1.47 4.55
N ARG A 172 -25.53 2.51 5.28
CA ARG A 172 -24.95 3.74 4.74
C ARG A 172 -23.63 4.05 5.42
N ILE A 173 -22.59 4.35 4.65
CA ILE A 173 -21.27 4.64 5.20
C ILE A 173 -20.62 5.82 4.46
N ALA A 174 -20.01 6.73 5.22
CA ALA A 174 -19.12 7.73 4.68
C ALA A 174 -17.68 7.21 4.71
N VAL A 175 -17.00 7.20 3.58
CA VAL A 175 -15.56 6.92 3.48
C VAL A 175 -14.82 8.24 3.43
N ILE A 176 -14.07 8.56 4.48
CA ILE A 176 -13.31 9.81 4.57
C ILE A 176 -11.82 9.53 4.41
N GLY A 177 -11.26 10.10 3.34
CA GLY A 177 -9.95 9.77 2.79
C GLY A 177 -10.06 8.70 1.70
N LEU A 178 -9.88 9.12 0.43
CA LEU A 178 -9.93 8.26 -0.75
C LEU A 178 -8.52 7.94 -1.29
N GLY A 179 -7.58 7.72 -0.36
CA GLY A 179 -6.33 7.04 -0.63
C GLY A 179 -6.57 5.57 -0.99
N ILE A 180 -5.52 4.77 -1.14
CA ILE A 180 -5.61 3.36 -1.56
C ILE A 180 -6.59 2.58 -0.68
N ILE A 181 -6.46 2.66 0.66
CA ILE A 181 -7.29 1.88 1.60
C ILE A 181 -8.76 2.32 1.51
N GLY A 182 -9.03 3.63 1.51
CA GLY A 182 -10.39 4.16 1.45
C GLY A 182 -11.10 3.82 0.16
N LEU A 183 -10.38 3.88 -0.96
CA LEU A 183 -10.94 3.55 -2.26
C LEU A 183 -11.24 2.05 -2.40
N GLU A 184 -10.30 1.18 -2.01
CA GLU A 184 -10.48 -0.26 -2.04
C GLU A 184 -11.68 -0.71 -1.20
N ILE A 185 -11.77 -0.24 0.04
CA ILE A 185 -12.86 -0.60 0.94
C ILE A 185 -14.18 0.05 0.50
N GLY A 186 -14.15 1.33 0.10
CA GLY A 186 -15.34 2.03 -0.38
C GLY A 186 -15.96 1.36 -1.60
N GLN A 187 -15.16 1.00 -2.61
CA GLN A 187 -15.66 0.30 -3.79
C GLN A 187 -16.17 -1.09 -3.45
N ALA A 188 -15.45 -1.85 -2.61
CA ALA A 188 -15.88 -3.18 -2.19
C ALA A 188 -17.23 -3.13 -1.45
N LEU A 189 -17.41 -2.19 -0.51
CA LEU A 189 -18.66 -2.00 0.22
C LEU A 189 -19.81 -1.59 -0.72
N SER A 190 -19.58 -0.64 -1.64
CA SER A 190 -20.57 -0.22 -2.64
C SER A 190 -21.01 -1.40 -3.51
N ARG A 191 -20.07 -2.22 -3.97
CA ARG A 191 -20.36 -3.41 -4.79
C ARG A 191 -21.12 -4.49 -4.02
N LEU A 192 -20.96 -4.56 -2.71
CA LEU A 192 -21.74 -5.43 -1.81
C LEU A 192 -23.12 -4.84 -1.46
N GLY A 193 -23.48 -3.66 -1.96
CA GLY A 193 -24.79 -3.05 -1.80
C GLY A 193 -24.92 -2.11 -0.60
N VAL A 194 -23.80 -1.70 0.01
CA VAL A 194 -23.79 -0.61 1.00
C VAL A 194 -23.90 0.74 0.25
N GLU A 195 -24.69 1.66 0.75
CA GLU A 195 -24.74 3.02 0.26
C GLU A 195 -23.50 3.78 0.74
N VAL A 196 -22.54 3.96 -0.17
CA VAL A 196 -21.25 4.59 0.11
C VAL A 196 -21.24 6.03 -0.41
N ILE A 197 -20.68 6.95 0.39
CA ILE A 197 -20.36 8.32 -0.02
C ILE A 197 -18.88 8.55 0.32
N GLY A 198 -18.08 8.97 -0.66
CA GLY A 198 -16.65 9.23 -0.51
C GLY A 198 -16.32 10.71 -0.36
N PHE A 199 -15.40 11.02 0.55
CA PHE A 199 -14.91 12.39 0.79
C PHE A 199 -13.39 12.41 0.79
N GLU A 200 -12.77 13.34 0.07
CA GLU A 200 -11.32 13.48 -0.02
C GLU A 200 -10.94 14.98 -0.02
N MET A 201 -9.98 15.31 0.82
CA MET A 201 -9.48 16.67 0.95
C MET A 201 -8.66 17.12 -0.28
N SER A 202 -7.99 16.19 -0.94
CA SER A 202 -7.28 16.46 -2.19
C SER A 202 -8.23 16.46 -3.41
N ASN A 203 -7.74 16.97 -4.54
CA ASN A 203 -8.47 16.92 -5.82
C ASN A 203 -8.17 15.63 -6.62
N THR A 204 -7.52 14.64 -6.02
CA THR A 204 -7.12 13.40 -6.69
C THR A 204 -7.50 12.18 -5.85
N LEU A 205 -7.55 11.01 -6.48
CA LEU A 205 -7.78 9.72 -5.84
C LEU A 205 -6.47 8.94 -5.75
N CYS A 206 -6.27 8.16 -4.69
CA CYS A 206 -5.09 7.32 -4.48
C CYS A 206 -3.73 8.05 -4.53
N GLY A 207 -3.71 9.37 -4.47
CA GLY A 207 -2.48 10.13 -4.66
C GLY A 207 -1.96 10.15 -6.10
N LEU A 208 -2.83 9.91 -7.09
CA LEU A 208 -2.50 10.06 -8.51
C LEU A 208 -2.06 11.49 -8.82
N GLN A 209 -0.94 11.63 -9.50
CA GLN A 209 -0.30 12.92 -9.80
C GLN A 209 -0.51 13.34 -11.26
N SER A 210 -0.57 12.38 -12.21
CA SER A 210 -0.85 12.70 -13.61
C SER A 210 -2.25 13.28 -13.77
N PRO A 211 -2.39 14.48 -14.37
CA PRO A 211 -3.71 15.09 -14.58
C PRO A 211 -4.65 14.24 -15.45
N LYS A 212 -4.12 13.42 -16.34
CA LYS A 212 -4.91 12.52 -17.19
C LYS A 212 -5.38 11.28 -16.42
N ALA A 213 -4.47 10.65 -15.66
CA ALA A 213 -4.79 9.50 -14.82
C ALA A 213 -5.80 9.90 -13.73
N SER A 214 -5.57 11.01 -13.02
CA SER A 214 -6.47 11.51 -11.98
C SER A 214 -7.90 11.75 -12.51
N ARG A 215 -8.05 12.46 -13.63
CA ARG A 215 -9.37 12.67 -14.23
C ARG A 215 -10.06 11.37 -14.65
N GLN A 216 -9.30 10.42 -15.18
CA GLN A 216 -9.87 9.13 -15.58
C GLN A 216 -10.33 8.32 -14.36
N ALA A 217 -9.52 8.25 -13.29
CA ALA A 217 -9.89 7.59 -12.05
C ALA A 217 -11.18 8.18 -11.46
N ILE A 218 -11.24 9.50 -11.30
CA ILE A 218 -12.44 10.19 -10.78
C ILE A 218 -13.65 9.84 -11.63
N LYS A 219 -13.54 9.93 -12.97
CA LYS A 219 -14.63 9.62 -13.90
C LYS A 219 -15.15 8.19 -13.75
N LEU A 220 -14.27 7.21 -13.53
CA LEU A 220 -14.65 5.80 -13.45
C LEU A 220 -15.22 5.45 -12.07
N ILE A 221 -14.56 5.86 -11.00
CA ILE A 221 -14.99 5.54 -9.63
C ILE A 221 -16.29 6.28 -9.25
N SER A 222 -16.48 7.52 -9.71
CA SER A 222 -17.73 8.29 -9.44
C SER A 222 -18.99 7.62 -10.02
N ARG A 223 -18.86 6.62 -10.87
CA ARG A 223 -19.98 5.82 -11.37
C ARG A 223 -20.45 4.75 -10.39
N GLU A 224 -19.59 4.39 -9.44
CA GLU A 224 -19.89 3.35 -8.46
C GLU A 224 -20.49 3.92 -7.16
N PHE A 225 -20.01 5.08 -6.73
CA PHE A 225 -20.56 5.84 -5.59
C PHE A 225 -20.22 7.33 -5.69
N PRO A 226 -21.01 8.22 -5.06
CA PRO A 226 -20.75 9.67 -5.04
C PRO A 226 -19.41 9.98 -4.36
N ILE A 227 -18.65 10.92 -4.95
CA ILE A 227 -17.35 11.38 -4.46
C ILE A 227 -17.32 12.89 -4.37
N TYR A 228 -16.86 13.41 -3.24
CA TYR A 228 -16.67 14.83 -2.96
C TYR A 228 -15.18 15.09 -2.70
N LEU A 229 -14.56 15.96 -3.52
CA LEU A 229 -13.12 16.22 -3.52
C LEU A 229 -12.82 17.67 -3.20
N GLY A 230 -11.60 17.95 -2.74
CA GLY A 230 -11.04 19.28 -2.60
C GLY A 230 -11.38 20.01 -1.31
N GLU A 231 -12.03 19.35 -0.36
CA GLU A 231 -12.39 19.93 0.93
C GLU A 231 -12.41 18.91 2.06
N ALA A 232 -12.14 19.39 3.27
CA ALA A 232 -12.25 18.57 4.48
C ALA A 232 -13.72 18.43 4.89
N ALA A 233 -14.15 17.19 5.15
CA ALA A 233 -15.48 16.93 5.67
C ALA A 233 -15.55 17.19 7.18
N THR A 234 -16.61 17.88 7.63
CA THR A 234 -16.94 18.00 9.05
C THR A 234 -17.79 16.79 9.46
N VAL A 235 -17.45 16.17 10.58
CA VAL A 235 -18.09 14.94 11.09
C VAL A 235 -18.67 15.21 12.47
N GLU A 236 -19.98 15.01 12.60
CA GLU A 236 -20.70 15.24 13.85
C GLU A 236 -21.58 14.04 14.18
N GLU A 237 -21.58 13.62 15.45
CA GLU A 237 -22.50 12.59 15.92
C GLU A 237 -23.94 13.11 15.94
N THR A 238 -24.89 12.27 15.52
CA THR A 238 -26.33 12.53 15.66
C THR A 238 -26.98 11.40 16.47
N ARG A 239 -28.23 11.61 16.84
CA ARG A 239 -28.99 10.60 17.60
C ARG A 239 -29.09 9.25 16.87
N GLU A 240 -29.17 9.27 15.55
CA GLU A 240 -29.45 8.07 14.72
C GLU A 240 -28.26 7.65 13.85
N GLY A 241 -27.16 8.41 13.83
CA GLY A 241 -26.02 8.10 12.96
C GLY A 241 -24.91 9.13 13.07
N VAL A 242 -24.36 9.50 11.93
CA VAL A 242 -23.30 10.49 11.77
C VAL A 242 -23.67 11.44 10.65
N LYS A 243 -23.56 12.73 10.91
CA LYS A 243 -23.75 13.80 9.93
C LYS A 243 -22.41 14.23 9.36
N ILE A 244 -22.31 14.23 8.04
CA ILE A 244 -21.15 14.69 7.28
C ILE A 244 -21.53 15.97 6.56
N THR A 245 -20.74 17.01 6.72
CA THR A 245 -20.97 18.32 6.07
C THR A 245 -19.77 18.72 5.24
N VAL A 246 -20.02 19.06 4.00
CA VAL A 246 -19.11 19.66 3.03
C VAL A 246 -19.79 20.86 2.37
N SER A 247 -19.08 21.67 1.58
CA SER A 247 -19.63 22.87 0.94
C SER A 247 -20.85 22.56 0.04
N SER A 248 -20.86 21.40 -0.58
CA SER A 248 -21.92 20.95 -1.50
C SER A 248 -23.16 20.38 -0.81
N GLY A 249 -23.14 20.16 0.51
CA GLY A 249 -24.30 19.66 1.23
C GLY A 249 -24.01 18.95 2.54
N THR A 250 -25.07 18.37 3.10
CA THR A 250 -25.03 17.60 4.34
C THR A 250 -25.59 16.20 4.08
N PHE A 251 -24.94 15.19 4.64
CA PHE A 251 -25.26 13.78 4.44
C PHE A 251 -25.38 13.08 5.81
N GLU A 252 -26.35 12.20 5.93
CA GLU A 252 -26.51 11.37 7.12
C GLU A 252 -26.22 9.91 6.77
N VAL A 253 -25.33 9.29 7.56
CA VAL A 253 -24.87 7.92 7.40
C VAL A 253 -24.92 7.17 8.73
N ASP A 254 -24.87 5.84 8.68
CA ASP A 254 -24.88 5.01 9.88
C ASP A 254 -23.50 4.92 10.53
N ALA A 255 -22.44 5.00 9.72
CA ALA A 255 -21.05 4.92 10.19
C ALA A 255 -20.08 5.70 9.28
N VAL A 256 -18.88 5.95 9.79
CA VAL A 256 -17.76 6.57 9.07
C VAL A 256 -16.62 5.57 9.00
N PHE A 257 -16.09 5.34 7.80
CA PHE A 257 -14.81 4.68 7.59
C PHE A 257 -13.72 5.74 7.47
N ALA A 258 -12.88 5.85 8.50
CA ALA A 258 -11.77 6.78 8.54
C ALA A 258 -10.52 6.19 7.90
N SER A 259 -10.14 6.71 6.73
CA SER A 259 -8.94 6.32 5.98
C SER A 259 -8.00 7.51 5.75
N LEU A 260 -7.69 8.24 6.84
CA LEU A 260 -6.95 9.50 6.85
C LEU A 260 -5.43 9.31 6.84
N GLY A 261 -4.96 8.15 6.41
CA GLY A 261 -3.56 7.76 6.44
C GLY A 261 -3.17 7.01 7.71
N ARG A 262 -1.87 6.81 7.88
CA ARG A 262 -1.28 6.08 9.02
C ARG A 262 -0.18 6.90 9.67
N ARG A 263 -0.04 6.77 10.98
CA ARG A 263 1.05 7.44 11.73
C ARG A 263 1.99 6.40 12.34
N PRO A 264 3.31 6.66 12.34
CA PRO A 264 4.30 5.83 13.01
C PRO A 264 3.99 5.60 14.49
N ASN A 265 4.28 4.41 15.00
CA ASN A 265 4.15 4.07 16.42
C ASN A 265 5.43 4.44 17.17
N LEU A 266 5.63 5.74 17.37
CA LEU A 266 6.77 6.31 18.09
C LEU A 266 6.40 6.72 19.51
N ASP A 267 5.11 6.92 19.78
CA ASP A 267 4.65 7.41 21.09
C ASP A 267 4.95 6.37 22.19
N GLY A 268 5.50 6.85 23.30
CA GLY A 268 5.70 6.04 24.51
C GLY A 268 6.86 5.02 24.45
N ILE A 269 7.58 4.93 23.32
CA ILE A 269 8.76 4.04 23.23
C ILE A 269 10.05 4.69 23.78
N GLY A 270 9.99 5.94 24.24
CA GLY A 270 11.09 6.60 24.97
C GLY A 270 12.30 6.96 24.12
N LEU A 271 12.08 7.39 22.87
CA LEU A 271 13.18 7.74 21.94
C LEU A 271 14.07 8.89 22.42
N GLU A 272 13.58 9.71 23.33
CA GLU A 272 14.36 10.78 24.00
C GLU A 272 15.58 10.22 24.74
N ALA A 273 15.49 8.96 25.22
CA ALA A 273 16.59 8.29 25.91
C ALA A 273 17.74 7.86 24.97
N LEU A 274 17.53 7.96 23.63
CA LEU A 274 18.60 7.75 22.65
C LEU A 274 19.63 8.90 22.66
N GLY A 275 19.27 10.07 23.17
CA GLY A 275 20.15 11.25 23.22
C GLY A 275 20.37 11.91 21.85
N VAL A 276 19.44 11.74 20.92
CA VAL A 276 19.44 12.36 19.58
C VAL A 276 18.26 13.33 19.45
N ASP A 277 18.40 14.34 18.60
CA ASP A 277 17.32 15.30 18.33
C ASP A 277 16.19 14.62 17.54
N LEU A 278 14.99 14.65 18.09
CA LEU A 278 13.80 14.16 17.43
C LEU A 278 13.14 15.29 16.62
N ASP A 279 12.57 14.94 15.45
CA ASP A 279 11.78 15.91 14.68
C ASP A 279 10.44 16.25 15.36
N ASN A 280 9.66 17.14 14.75
CA ASN A 280 8.36 17.58 15.28
C ASN A 280 7.29 16.46 15.31
N LYS A 281 7.58 15.28 14.74
CA LYS A 281 6.74 14.06 14.78
C LYS A 281 7.29 13.02 15.75
N GLY A 282 8.39 13.33 16.45
CA GLY A 282 9.08 12.41 17.37
C GLY A 282 9.97 11.37 16.67
N MET A 283 10.32 11.59 15.38
CA MET A 283 11.17 10.69 14.61
C MET A 283 12.64 11.01 14.87
N PRO A 284 13.49 10.03 15.23
CA PRO A 284 14.92 10.23 15.28
C PRO A 284 15.52 10.35 13.88
N PRO A 285 16.63 11.06 13.68
CA PRO A 285 17.34 11.09 12.42
C PRO A 285 17.87 9.68 12.08
N PHE A 286 17.60 9.22 10.87
CA PHE A 286 18.08 7.91 10.39
C PHE A 286 18.49 7.96 8.92
N ASN A 287 19.34 7.04 8.53
CA ASN A 287 19.79 6.91 7.15
C ASN A 287 18.97 5.87 6.40
N ILE A 288 18.26 6.26 5.34
CA ILE A 288 17.39 5.38 4.53
C ILE A 288 18.12 4.27 3.77
N HIS A 289 19.45 4.35 3.65
CA HIS A 289 20.28 3.35 2.97
C HIS A 289 20.89 2.34 3.93
N THR A 290 21.01 2.68 5.22
CA THR A 290 21.55 1.79 6.26
C THR A 290 20.53 1.40 7.32
N MET A 291 19.41 2.12 7.41
CA MET A 291 18.39 2.05 8.47
C MET A 291 18.93 2.44 9.86
N GLN A 292 20.15 2.95 9.97
CA GLN A 292 20.76 3.35 11.24
C GLN A 292 20.20 4.66 11.74
N VAL A 293 19.96 4.74 13.04
CA VAL A 293 19.60 5.96 13.77
C VAL A 293 20.89 6.68 14.20
N SER A 294 21.13 7.86 13.65
CA SER A 294 22.38 8.62 13.88
C SER A 294 23.61 7.70 13.81
N ASP A 295 24.50 7.76 14.81
CA ASP A 295 25.68 6.92 14.93
C ASP A 295 25.50 5.77 15.96
N LEU A 296 24.25 5.51 16.37
CA LEU A 296 23.93 4.51 17.39
C LEU A 296 23.85 3.10 16.79
N PRO A 297 24.07 2.04 17.60
CA PRO A 297 23.78 0.66 17.22
C PRO A 297 22.28 0.35 17.23
N VAL A 298 21.47 1.32 16.79
CA VAL A 298 20.01 1.28 16.74
C VAL A 298 19.58 1.48 15.29
N PHE A 299 18.64 0.64 14.84
CA PHE A 299 18.14 0.62 13.47
C PHE A 299 16.61 0.76 13.48
N ILE A 300 16.05 1.48 12.50
CA ILE A 300 14.60 1.72 12.40
C ILE A 300 14.09 1.29 11.03
N ALA A 301 13.09 0.40 10.98
CA ALA A 301 12.67 -0.20 9.72
C ALA A 301 11.16 -0.49 9.65
N GLY A 302 10.59 -0.31 8.47
CA GLY A 302 9.17 -0.48 8.18
C GLY A 302 8.36 0.78 8.49
N ASP A 303 7.04 0.65 8.55
CA ASP A 303 6.11 1.78 8.66
C ASP A 303 6.46 2.78 9.78
N VAL A 304 7.19 2.33 10.79
CA VAL A 304 7.61 3.18 11.93
C VAL A 304 8.52 4.32 11.51
N ASN A 305 9.28 4.18 10.41
CA ASN A 305 10.15 5.25 9.92
C ASN A 305 9.43 6.26 8.99
N GLY A 306 8.19 5.98 8.60
CA GLY A 306 7.35 6.88 7.80
C GLY A 306 7.80 7.12 6.36
N PHE A 307 8.87 6.47 5.89
CA PHE A 307 9.42 6.73 4.56
C PHE A 307 8.56 6.15 3.43
N ARG A 308 8.28 4.84 3.48
CA ARG A 308 7.41 4.14 2.52
C ARG A 308 6.62 3.06 3.26
N PRO A 309 5.48 3.40 3.87
CA PRO A 309 4.73 2.49 4.74
C PRO A 309 3.92 1.47 3.93
N ILE A 310 4.60 0.54 3.28
CA ILE A 310 4.02 -0.56 2.49
C ILE A 310 4.79 -1.87 2.75
N LEU A 311 4.09 -3.01 2.67
CA LEU A 311 4.61 -4.30 3.12
C LEU A 311 5.97 -4.71 2.52
N HIS A 312 6.10 -4.62 1.19
CA HIS A 312 7.33 -5.07 0.52
C HIS A 312 8.53 -4.18 0.84
N GLU A 313 8.30 -2.88 1.04
CA GLU A 313 9.33 -1.96 1.52
C GLU A 313 9.69 -2.26 2.98
N ALA A 314 8.70 -2.48 3.86
CA ALA A 314 8.95 -2.86 5.26
C ALA A 314 9.79 -4.14 5.36
N GLY A 315 9.53 -5.14 4.52
CA GLY A 315 10.34 -6.35 4.43
C GLY A 315 11.77 -6.08 3.92
N HIS A 316 11.93 -5.21 2.92
CA HIS A 316 13.24 -4.82 2.41
C HIS A 316 14.05 -4.03 3.45
N GLU A 317 13.42 -3.07 4.12
CA GLU A 317 14.04 -2.31 5.21
C GLU A 317 14.45 -3.18 6.39
N GLY A 318 13.61 -4.16 6.76
CA GLY A 318 13.96 -5.15 7.77
C GLY A 318 15.22 -5.95 7.42
N LYS A 319 15.44 -6.28 6.13
CA LYS A 319 16.68 -6.91 5.65
C LYS A 319 17.87 -5.96 5.74
N ILE A 320 17.73 -4.71 5.34
CA ILE A 320 18.79 -3.70 5.43
C ILE A 320 19.17 -3.49 6.90
N ALA A 321 18.19 -3.28 7.76
CA ALA A 321 18.39 -3.03 9.19
C ALA A 321 19.13 -4.18 9.86
N VAL A 322 18.69 -5.43 9.65
CA VAL A 322 19.32 -6.59 10.29
C VAL A 322 20.72 -6.87 9.74
N ASN A 323 20.94 -6.76 8.44
CA ASN A 323 22.28 -6.96 7.87
C ASN A 323 23.27 -5.93 8.42
N ASN A 324 22.85 -4.67 8.55
CA ASN A 324 23.70 -3.62 9.12
C ASN A 324 23.86 -3.74 10.65
N ALA A 325 22.82 -4.16 11.38
CA ALA A 325 22.94 -4.48 12.79
C ALA A 325 23.96 -5.60 13.04
N MET A 326 24.01 -6.60 12.17
CA MET A 326 24.98 -7.70 12.26
C MET A 326 26.40 -7.27 11.89
N ALA A 327 26.54 -6.39 10.92
CA ALA A 327 27.83 -5.91 10.41
C ALA A 327 28.40 -4.72 11.21
N TYR A 328 27.61 -4.10 12.08
CA TYR A 328 28.01 -2.89 12.82
C TYR A 328 29.36 -3.09 13.54
N PRO A 329 30.30 -2.12 13.47
CA PRO A 329 30.15 -0.77 12.87
C PRO A 329 30.42 -0.70 11.36
N ASN A 330 30.73 -1.81 10.67
CA ASN A 330 31.09 -1.86 9.26
C ASN A 330 29.85 -2.04 8.37
N MET A 331 29.00 -1.00 8.29
CA MET A 331 27.73 -1.05 7.58
C MET A 331 27.85 -0.84 6.08
N THR A 332 26.86 -1.35 5.35
CA THR A 332 26.71 -1.15 3.90
C THR A 332 25.52 -0.26 3.60
N ALA A 333 25.72 0.75 2.75
CA ALA A 333 24.64 1.53 2.18
C ALA A 333 23.99 0.77 1.02
N TYR A 334 22.71 0.41 1.15
CA TYR A 334 21.95 -0.31 0.13
C TYR A 334 21.17 0.65 -0.77
N LYS A 335 21.22 0.42 -2.08
CA LYS A 335 20.32 1.10 -3.02
C LYS A 335 18.87 0.73 -2.71
N ARG A 336 17.98 1.73 -2.66
CA ARG A 336 16.54 1.47 -2.55
C ARG A 336 16.01 1.01 -3.90
N LYS A 337 15.04 0.10 -3.87
CA LYS A 337 14.38 -0.37 -5.08
C LYS A 337 13.49 0.70 -5.68
N THR A 338 13.25 0.59 -6.98
CA THR A 338 12.26 1.42 -7.67
C THR A 338 10.90 1.34 -6.96
N PRO A 339 10.29 2.48 -6.60
CA PRO A 339 9.00 2.49 -5.94
C PRO A 339 7.90 1.97 -6.87
N LEU A 340 6.94 1.25 -6.29
CA LEU A 340 5.69 0.88 -6.94
C LEU A 340 4.55 0.82 -5.93
N GLY A 341 3.35 1.09 -6.41
CA GLY A 341 2.14 0.96 -5.62
C GLY A 341 0.97 0.53 -6.49
N ILE A 342 0.02 -0.19 -5.88
CA ILE A 342 -1.16 -0.72 -6.54
C ILE A 342 -2.36 -0.48 -5.63
N ALA A 343 -3.45 0.04 -6.19
CA ALA A 343 -4.77 0.03 -5.58
C ALA A 343 -5.63 -1.03 -6.29
N PHE A 344 -6.13 -1.98 -5.52
CA PHE A 344 -6.97 -3.09 -6.00
C PHE A 344 -8.43 -2.66 -6.09
N VAL A 345 -8.65 -1.56 -6.80
CA VAL A 345 -9.97 -1.12 -7.29
C VAL A 345 -10.21 -1.66 -8.68
N ASP A 346 -11.35 -1.40 -9.25
CA ASP A 346 -11.68 -1.81 -10.62
C ASP A 346 -12.20 -0.60 -11.41
N PRO A 347 -11.49 -0.22 -12.53
CA PRO A 347 -10.21 -0.79 -12.96
C PRO A 347 -9.08 -0.51 -11.96
N GLN A 348 -8.10 -1.43 -11.88
CA GLN A 348 -6.97 -1.30 -10.97
C GLN A 348 -6.14 -0.06 -11.28
N ILE A 349 -5.54 0.52 -10.24
CA ILE A 349 -4.63 1.66 -10.36
C ILE A 349 -3.23 1.20 -9.97
N GLY A 350 -2.26 1.44 -10.85
CA GLY A 350 -0.85 1.20 -10.58
C GLY A 350 -0.03 2.47 -10.78
N PHE A 351 1.04 2.64 -10.01
CA PHE A 351 2.02 3.70 -10.19
C PHE A 351 3.42 3.18 -9.85
N PHE A 352 4.42 3.69 -10.57
CA PHE A 352 5.80 3.21 -10.43
C PHE A 352 6.82 4.26 -10.84
N GLY A 353 8.05 4.10 -10.35
CA GLY A 353 9.18 4.96 -10.69
C GLY A 353 9.03 6.39 -10.17
N VAL A 354 9.40 7.36 -10.98
CA VAL A 354 9.31 8.80 -10.65
C VAL A 354 7.85 9.25 -10.75
N GLY A 355 7.36 9.94 -9.72
CA GLY A 355 6.01 10.53 -9.73
C GLY A 355 5.93 11.76 -10.63
N TYR A 356 4.76 12.00 -11.24
CA TYR A 356 4.54 13.08 -12.21
C TYR A 356 4.93 14.47 -11.68
N GLU A 357 4.63 14.79 -10.42
CA GLU A 357 4.96 16.08 -9.79
C GLU A 357 6.47 16.31 -9.60
N SER A 358 7.27 15.24 -9.64
CA SER A 358 8.72 15.29 -9.52
C SER A 358 9.44 15.36 -10.88
N LEU A 359 8.69 15.36 -12.00
CA LEU A 359 9.26 15.41 -13.34
C LEU A 359 9.73 16.82 -13.70
N ASP A 360 10.91 16.90 -14.30
CA ASP A 360 11.30 18.03 -15.12
C ASP A 360 10.69 17.85 -16.52
N LEU A 361 9.61 18.56 -16.81
CA LEU A 361 8.87 18.42 -18.07
C LEU A 361 9.68 18.88 -19.29
N ASP A 362 10.71 19.72 -19.12
CA ASP A 362 11.61 20.11 -20.19
C ASP A 362 12.55 18.96 -20.57
N GLN A 363 12.88 18.07 -19.62
CA GLN A 363 13.75 16.90 -19.81
C GLN A 363 12.98 15.58 -19.93
N THR A 364 11.66 15.58 -19.79
CA THR A 364 10.85 14.38 -19.78
C THR A 364 9.85 14.37 -20.94
N VAL A 365 9.71 13.23 -21.60
CA VAL A 365 8.56 12.94 -22.46
C VAL A 365 7.48 12.29 -21.64
N VAL A 366 6.27 12.82 -21.71
CA VAL A 366 5.06 12.28 -21.07
C VAL A 366 4.05 11.90 -22.14
N ILE A 367 3.63 10.66 -22.16
CA ILE A 367 2.54 10.21 -23.03
C ILE A 367 1.34 9.76 -22.22
N ASN A 368 0.16 9.73 -22.88
CA ASN A 368 -1.06 9.22 -22.31
C ASN A 368 -1.80 8.39 -23.37
N PHE A 369 -1.78 7.08 -23.21
CA PHE A 369 -2.51 6.16 -24.08
C PHE A 369 -3.89 5.84 -23.49
N LYS A 370 -4.97 6.04 -24.23
CA LYS A 370 -6.32 5.65 -23.81
C LYS A 370 -6.58 4.21 -24.21
N LEU A 371 -7.05 3.41 -23.24
CA LEU A 371 -7.39 2.03 -23.50
C LEU A 371 -8.68 1.89 -24.34
N GLU A 372 -9.62 2.83 -24.17
CA GLU A 372 -10.95 2.82 -24.80
C GLU A 372 -10.87 2.68 -26.35
N ARG A 373 -11.41 1.59 -26.87
CA ARG A 373 -11.42 1.19 -28.30
C ARG A 373 -10.03 0.95 -28.93
N ASN A 374 -8.97 0.91 -28.14
CA ASN A 374 -7.60 0.78 -28.65
C ASN A 374 -6.93 -0.54 -28.29
N ASN A 375 -7.63 -1.45 -27.59
CA ASN A 375 -7.12 -2.79 -27.31
C ASN A 375 -8.23 -3.83 -27.52
N GLY A 376 -8.03 -4.77 -28.46
CA GLY A 376 -9.03 -5.77 -28.82
C GLY A 376 -9.40 -6.70 -27.67
N ARG A 377 -8.41 -7.12 -26.86
CA ARG A 377 -8.66 -7.98 -25.70
C ARG A 377 -9.52 -7.30 -24.64
N ALA A 378 -9.21 -6.04 -24.31
CA ALA A 378 -9.99 -5.25 -23.35
C ALA A 378 -11.45 -5.08 -23.82
N ILE A 379 -11.67 -4.87 -25.13
CA ILE A 379 -13.01 -4.78 -25.73
C ILE A 379 -13.78 -6.08 -25.55
N VAL A 380 -13.17 -7.22 -25.83
CA VAL A 380 -13.79 -8.56 -25.67
C VAL A 380 -14.15 -8.84 -24.22
N MET A 381 -13.34 -8.35 -23.27
CA MET A 381 -13.59 -8.49 -21.83
C MET A 381 -14.70 -7.54 -21.33
N GLY A 382 -15.08 -6.51 -22.10
CA GLY A 382 -15.95 -5.43 -21.64
C GLY A 382 -15.26 -4.44 -20.68
N GLU A 383 -13.94 -4.45 -20.63
CA GLU A 383 -13.09 -3.73 -19.67
C GLU A 383 -12.17 -2.71 -20.36
N ASP A 384 -12.59 -2.13 -21.46
CA ASP A 384 -11.79 -1.25 -22.32
C ASP A 384 -11.65 0.19 -21.78
N LYS A 385 -11.87 0.41 -20.49
CA LYS A 385 -11.84 1.76 -19.91
C LYS A 385 -10.59 1.95 -19.04
N GLY A 386 -9.80 2.95 -19.43
CA GLY A 386 -8.57 3.22 -18.70
C GLY A 386 -7.64 4.18 -19.41
N VAL A 387 -6.49 4.41 -18.80
CA VAL A 387 -5.39 5.22 -19.35
C VAL A 387 -4.06 4.68 -18.83
N ILE A 388 -3.07 4.69 -19.72
CA ILE A 388 -1.65 4.40 -19.41
C ILE A 388 -0.90 5.70 -19.59
N SER A 389 -0.33 6.26 -18.53
CA SER A 389 0.56 7.43 -18.53
C SER A 389 1.98 6.96 -18.29
N LEU A 390 2.89 7.18 -19.26
CA LEU A 390 4.30 6.78 -19.15
C LEU A 390 5.21 8.00 -19.27
N TYR A 391 6.35 7.92 -18.58
CA TYR A 391 7.36 8.97 -18.51
C TYR A 391 8.71 8.44 -18.91
N ALA A 392 9.40 9.13 -19.83
CA ALA A 392 10.75 8.78 -20.25
C ALA A 392 11.67 10.00 -20.24
N ASP A 393 12.88 9.81 -19.82
CA ASP A 393 13.93 10.85 -19.86
C ASP A 393 14.44 11.06 -21.28
N LYS A 394 14.52 12.33 -21.73
CA LYS A 394 14.93 12.67 -23.11
C LYS A 394 16.39 12.37 -23.41
N ALA A 395 17.26 12.49 -22.42
CA ALA A 395 18.70 12.33 -22.63
C ALA A 395 19.12 10.87 -22.65
N SER A 396 18.67 10.09 -21.65
CA SER A 396 18.96 8.66 -21.54
C SER A 396 18.01 7.78 -22.36
N LYS A 397 16.86 8.33 -22.81
CA LYS A 397 15.79 7.62 -23.49
C LYS A 397 15.20 6.46 -22.69
N GLN A 398 15.46 6.40 -21.38
CA GLN A 398 15.01 5.37 -20.47
C GLN A 398 13.58 5.65 -19.98
N LEU A 399 12.80 4.56 -19.77
CA LEU A 399 11.56 4.63 -19.02
C LEU A 399 11.89 4.95 -17.55
N ILE A 400 11.28 5.99 -16.98
CA ILE A 400 11.56 6.44 -15.61
C ILE A 400 10.36 6.32 -14.65
N GLY A 401 9.14 6.19 -15.15
CA GLY A 401 7.96 6.07 -14.32
C GLY A 401 6.66 6.07 -15.08
N GLY A 402 5.55 5.99 -14.35
CA GLY A 402 4.21 6.03 -14.94
C GLY A 402 3.09 5.75 -13.97
N GLU A 403 1.86 5.98 -14.46
CA GLU A 403 0.61 5.70 -13.78
C GLU A 403 -0.35 4.96 -14.72
N LEU A 404 -0.94 3.89 -14.23
CA LEU A 404 -1.83 3.00 -14.97
C LEU A 404 -3.22 2.99 -14.33
N ILE A 405 -4.26 3.11 -15.13
CA ILE A 405 -5.64 2.81 -14.75
C ILE A 405 -6.14 1.84 -15.82
N MET A 406 -6.16 0.56 -15.51
CA MET A 406 -6.55 -0.47 -16.47
C MET A 406 -6.85 -1.80 -15.77
N PRO A 407 -7.54 -2.73 -16.45
CA PRO A 407 -7.68 -4.10 -15.96
C PRO A 407 -6.31 -4.73 -15.70
N HIS A 408 -6.17 -5.47 -14.60
CA HIS A 408 -4.93 -6.16 -14.23
C HIS A 408 -3.68 -5.27 -14.14
N ALA A 409 -3.84 -3.97 -13.83
CA ALA A 409 -2.72 -3.02 -13.72
C ALA A 409 -1.63 -3.51 -12.74
N GLU A 410 -1.96 -4.36 -11.77
CA GLU A 410 -0.98 -4.96 -10.87
C GLU A 410 0.16 -5.68 -11.59
N HIS A 411 -0.12 -6.41 -12.67
CA HIS A 411 0.89 -7.15 -13.43
C HIS A 411 1.75 -6.19 -14.28
N PHE A 412 1.11 -5.25 -14.97
CA PHE A 412 1.80 -4.26 -15.81
C PHE A 412 2.66 -3.32 -14.99
N THR A 413 2.19 -2.91 -13.80
CA THR A 413 2.97 -2.11 -12.87
C THR A 413 4.27 -2.82 -12.47
N HIS A 414 4.23 -4.14 -12.22
CA HIS A 414 5.44 -4.91 -11.94
C HIS A 414 6.39 -4.97 -13.15
N LEU A 415 5.88 -5.31 -14.34
CA LEU A 415 6.70 -5.39 -15.56
C LEU A 415 7.42 -4.06 -15.84
N LEU A 416 6.69 -2.95 -15.78
CA LEU A 416 7.24 -1.62 -16.04
C LEU A 416 8.17 -1.16 -14.90
N THR A 417 7.90 -1.52 -13.65
CA THR A 417 8.82 -1.27 -12.54
C THR A 417 10.15 -2.00 -12.75
N TRP A 418 10.12 -3.25 -13.22
CA TRP A 418 11.34 -4.00 -13.54
C TRP A 418 12.11 -3.36 -14.69
N ALA A 419 11.43 -2.84 -15.70
CA ALA A 419 12.05 -2.08 -16.78
C ALA A 419 12.79 -0.84 -16.25
N VAL A 420 12.15 -0.07 -15.37
CA VAL A 420 12.78 1.11 -14.71
C VAL A 420 13.95 0.68 -13.82
N GLU A 421 13.81 -0.38 -13.03
CA GLU A 421 14.91 -0.88 -12.16
C GLU A 421 16.12 -1.34 -12.96
N GLN A 422 15.91 -1.88 -14.16
CA GLN A 422 16.96 -2.29 -15.11
C GLN A 422 17.42 -1.14 -16.03
N GLN A 423 16.83 0.06 -15.90
CA GLN A 423 17.17 1.24 -16.69
C GLN A 423 17.04 1.01 -18.22
N LEU A 424 16.00 0.25 -18.61
CA LEU A 424 15.78 -0.08 -20.02
C LEU A 424 15.37 1.17 -20.82
N GLU A 425 15.97 1.30 -22.03
CA GLU A 425 15.54 2.29 -23.00
C GLU A 425 14.18 1.92 -23.61
N VAL A 426 13.46 2.92 -24.08
CA VAL A 426 12.14 2.75 -24.71
C VAL A 426 12.19 1.80 -25.91
N LEU A 427 13.23 1.87 -26.74
CA LEU A 427 13.40 0.95 -27.87
C LEU A 427 13.69 -0.50 -27.45
N GLU A 428 14.39 -0.70 -26.32
CA GLU A 428 14.59 -2.06 -25.79
C GLU A 428 13.27 -2.71 -25.36
N LEU A 429 12.34 -1.90 -24.83
CA LEU A 429 11.01 -2.37 -24.46
C LEU A 429 10.16 -2.74 -25.67
N LEU A 430 10.26 -2.02 -26.80
CA LEU A 430 9.57 -2.38 -28.05
C LEU A 430 10.11 -3.66 -28.68
N ARG A 431 11.35 -4.05 -28.38
CA ARG A 431 11.93 -5.32 -28.83
C ARG A 431 11.45 -6.54 -28.09
N MET A 432 10.78 -6.37 -26.94
CA MET A 432 10.25 -7.48 -26.17
C MET A 432 9.12 -8.17 -26.96
N PRO A 433 8.98 -9.49 -26.86
CA PRO A 433 7.91 -10.18 -27.56
C PRO A 433 6.55 -9.88 -26.93
N TYR A 434 5.60 -9.47 -27.75
CA TYR A 434 4.20 -9.31 -27.37
C TYR A 434 3.36 -10.39 -28.05
N TYR A 435 2.45 -11.00 -27.30
CA TYR A 435 1.52 -11.99 -27.81
C TYR A 435 0.22 -11.32 -28.29
N HIS A 436 -0.57 -11.99 -29.13
CA HIS A 436 -1.88 -11.52 -29.57
C HIS A 436 -2.95 -12.61 -29.38
N PRO A 437 -4.18 -12.30 -28.90
CA PRO A 437 -4.67 -11.00 -28.39
C PRO A 437 -4.52 -10.91 -26.85
N VAL A 438 -3.86 -9.87 -26.36
CA VAL A 438 -3.59 -9.66 -24.93
C VAL A 438 -3.71 -8.19 -24.53
N LEU A 439 -3.76 -7.92 -23.22
CA LEU A 439 -3.78 -6.54 -22.69
C LEU A 439 -2.43 -5.84 -22.84
N GLU A 440 -1.33 -6.60 -22.88
CA GLU A 440 0.04 -6.12 -23.06
C GLU A 440 0.23 -5.29 -24.34
N GLU A 441 -0.56 -5.52 -25.39
CA GLU A 441 -0.54 -4.72 -26.62
C GLU A 441 -0.91 -3.24 -26.36
N ALA A 442 -1.67 -2.96 -25.29
CA ALA A 442 -1.93 -1.58 -24.87
C ALA A 442 -0.69 -0.92 -24.28
N VAL A 443 0.14 -1.68 -23.57
CA VAL A 443 1.43 -1.22 -23.03
C VAL A 443 2.42 -1.03 -24.17
N GLU A 444 2.50 -1.97 -25.12
CA GLU A 444 3.29 -1.85 -26.36
C GLU A 444 2.94 -0.57 -27.13
N SER A 445 1.64 -0.33 -27.34
CA SER A 445 1.16 0.88 -28.01
C SER A 445 1.55 2.16 -27.27
N ALA A 446 1.49 2.15 -25.92
CA ALA A 446 1.92 3.29 -25.11
C ALA A 446 3.44 3.51 -25.19
N ILE A 447 4.24 2.45 -25.21
CA ILE A 447 5.69 2.49 -25.41
C ILE A 447 6.01 3.00 -26.82
N GLY A 448 5.23 2.60 -27.83
CA GLY A 448 5.34 3.10 -29.19
C GLY A 448 5.20 4.62 -29.27
N LEU A 449 4.22 5.20 -28.56
CA LEU A 449 4.07 6.66 -28.47
C LEU A 449 5.27 7.35 -27.80
N LEU A 450 5.91 6.73 -26.81
CA LEU A 450 7.17 7.23 -26.25
C LEU A 450 8.30 7.18 -27.29
N ALA A 451 8.39 6.08 -28.03
CA ALA A 451 9.41 5.92 -29.08
C ALA A 451 9.26 6.98 -30.18
N GLU A 452 8.04 7.21 -30.68
CA GLU A 452 7.75 8.26 -31.68
C GLU A 452 8.16 9.67 -31.21
N ALA A 453 8.09 9.92 -29.90
CA ALA A 453 8.48 11.22 -29.31
C ALA A 453 9.98 11.35 -29.02
N LEU A 454 10.71 10.24 -28.88
CA LEU A 454 12.13 10.21 -28.48
C LEU A 454 13.11 9.88 -29.61
N TYR A 455 12.63 9.25 -30.67
CA TYR A 455 13.48 8.72 -31.75
C TYR A 455 12.99 9.16 -33.10
N THR A 456 13.87 9.15 -34.06
CA THR A 456 13.52 9.34 -35.46
C THR A 456 12.84 8.09 -36.02
N ARG A 457 12.09 8.25 -37.09
CA ARG A 457 11.44 7.13 -37.78
C ARG A 457 12.44 6.07 -38.23
N ASP A 458 13.59 6.49 -38.75
CA ASP A 458 14.64 5.58 -39.22
C ASP A 458 15.24 4.75 -38.06
N GLU A 459 15.38 5.34 -36.86
CA GLU A 459 15.82 4.61 -35.65
C GLU A 459 14.79 3.54 -35.23
N ILE A 460 13.49 3.84 -35.33
CA ILE A 460 12.43 2.88 -35.00
C ILE A 460 12.34 1.77 -36.05
N GLU A 461 12.36 2.08 -37.37
CA GLU A 461 12.32 1.11 -38.46
C GLU A 461 13.57 0.20 -38.49
N ALA A 462 14.74 0.72 -38.07
CA ALA A 462 15.95 -0.09 -37.95
C ALA A 462 15.81 -1.23 -36.92
N LEU A 463 14.91 -1.11 -35.91
CA LEU A 463 14.63 -2.18 -34.97
C LEU A 463 13.93 -3.37 -35.62
N GLU A 464 12.98 -3.13 -36.52
CA GLU A 464 12.22 -4.20 -37.20
C GLU A 464 13.12 -5.03 -38.09
N THR A 465 14.18 -4.42 -38.65
CA THR A 465 15.16 -5.10 -39.52
C THR A 465 16.22 -5.89 -38.72
N LEU A 466 16.60 -5.47 -37.52
CA LEU A 466 17.57 -6.17 -36.66
C LEU A 466 16.98 -7.45 -35.99
N SER A 467 15.67 -7.63 -35.99
CA SER A 467 15.01 -8.85 -35.49
C SER A 467 15.09 -10.01 -36.50
N GLN A 468 15.73 -9.85 -37.64
CA GLN A 468 15.85 -10.90 -38.69
C GLN A 468 17.20 -11.66 -38.67
N ASN A 469 18.06 -11.47 -37.66
CA ASN A 469 19.34 -12.19 -37.54
C ASN A 469 19.42 -13.07 -36.30
#